data_75b15c0837a94d155da2289dd8ef04a3
#
_entry.id   75b15c0837a94d155da2289dd8ef04a3
#
_cell.length_a   1.000
_cell.length_b   1.000
_cell.length_c   1.000
_cell.angle_alpha   90.00
_cell.angle_beta   90.00
_cell.angle_gamma   90.00
#
_symmetry.space_group_name_H-M   'P 1'
#
loop_
_entity.id
_entity.type
_entity.pdbx_description
1 polymer ?
#
loop_
_entity_poly.entity_id
_entity_poly.type
_entity_poly.pdbx_seq_one_letter_code
_entity_poly.pdbx_strand_id
1 'polypeptide(L)'
;MNILLPAMGEGVIEATINKWLVSEGSVVKEDDALVEVATDKVDSEVPAPASGRIVSIEAKEGDVIKVGGLLAVIENDSVQTKEDVKKIEKEVERVRETIETVKQEKKEEEILSQDLKSRTPSGKFISPLVRSIAARETISYAELDQITGTGMDGRITKDDILKILEQKKKVTETSEPIKAVKAVEAVEAVEAVKGSGTEAYVSASDEIIPMDRVRKIIAEHMVMSKRTSPHVTSFIDADVTRLVNWRNANKDKFLAAEGQKLTLTPIFIDAVARALYEYPMINISVDGNNIIRKKNINIGIATALPDGNLIVPVIKNANEKNLTGLAKALNDLAGRARINKLKPDEITGGTFTITNFGSYNNIAGTPIINQPQAAILGTGAVRKTPAVIETPDGDMIAIRQIMILSLSYDHRVIDGALAGKFLKKVKDTLENYSSEIA
;
A
#
# COMPACT_ATOMS: atom_id res chain seq x y z
N MET A 1 14.01 -35.51 -6.58
CA MET A 1 13.76 -34.26 -7.32
C MET A 1 13.16 -33.24 -6.38
N ASN A 2 13.59 -31.98 -6.45
CA ASN A 2 13.04 -30.92 -5.58
C ASN A 2 11.80 -30.28 -6.22
N ILE A 3 10.74 -30.14 -5.46
CA ILE A 3 9.54 -29.40 -5.86
C ILE A 3 9.68 -27.97 -5.35
N LEU A 4 9.74 -27.03 -6.29
CA LEU A 4 9.91 -25.61 -6.02
C LEU A 4 8.61 -24.86 -6.30
N LEU A 5 8.38 -23.74 -5.60
CA LEU A 5 7.24 -22.88 -5.86
C LEU A 5 7.35 -22.28 -7.27
N PRO A 6 6.44 -22.59 -8.20
CA PRO A 6 6.48 -22.05 -9.57
C PRO A 6 6.10 -20.56 -9.60
N ALA A 7 6.40 -19.87 -10.70
CA ALA A 7 5.93 -18.52 -10.94
C ALA A 7 4.40 -18.50 -11.15
N MET A 8 3.66 -17.85 -10.28
CA MET A 8 2.20 -17.83 -10.22
C MET A 8 1.57 -16.60 -10.92
N GLY A 9 2.21 -16.08 -11.97
CA GLY A 9 1.78 -14.90 -12.74
C GLY A 9 2.70 -13.70 -12.61
N GLU A 10 2.47 -12.67 -13.44
CA GLU A 10 3.31 -11.46 -13.43
C GLU A 10 3.19 -10.71 -12.09
N GLY A 11 4.33 -10.50 -11.43
CA GLY A 11 4.45 -9.70 -10.21
C GLY A 11 4.28 -10.46 -8.89
N VAL A 12 4.05 -11.78 -8.89
CA VAL A 12 4.03 -12.59 -7.66
C VAL A 12 5.47 -12.98 -7.28
N ILE A 13 5.96 -12.50 -6.14
CA ILE A 13 7.33 -12.75 -5.67
C ILE A 13 7.35 -13.85 -4.59
N GLU A 14 6.25 -14.00 -3.84
CA GLU A 14 6.10 -14.95 -2.74
C GLU A 14 4.65 -15.42 -2.59
N ALA A 15 4.45 -16.61 -1.98
CA ALA A 15 3.14 -17.15 -1.66
C ALA A 15 3.15 -17.77 -0.25
N THR A 16 2.00 -17.73 0.41
CA THR A 16 1.79 -18.36 1.73
C THR A 16 1.16 -19.73 1.54
N ILE A 17 1.69 -20.74 2.22
CA ILE A 17 1.10 -22.10 2.20
C ILE A 17 -0.17 -22.10 3.02
N ASN A 18 -1.30 -22.36 2.37
CA ASN A 18 -2.60 -22.47 3.03
C ASN A 18 -2.81 -23.85 3.62
N LYS A 19 -2.66 -24.88 2.79
CA LYS A 19 -2.93 -26.26 3.18
C LYS A 19 -2.21 -27.25 2.27
N TRP A 20 -1.63 -28.31 2.85
CA TRP A 20 -1.13 -29.45 2.12
C TRP A 20 -2.26 -30.41 1.75
N LEU A 21 -2.35 -30.79 0.49
CA LEU A 21 -3.33 -31.76 -0.02
C LEU A 21 -2.79 -33.20 0.03
N VAL A 22 -1.48 -33.35 0.27
CA VAL A 22 -0.76 -34.63 0.33
C VAL A 22 0.11 -34.69 1.59
N SER A 23 0.47 -35.92 1.99
CA SER A 23 1.33 -36.17 3.16
C SER A 23 2.67 -36.79 2.74
N GLU A 24 3.67 -36.72 3.62
CA GLU A 24 4.91 -37.46 3.43
C GLU A 24 4.65 -38.95 3.21
N GLY A 25 5.30 -39.54 2.23
CA GLY A 25 5.08 -40.92 1.80
C GLY A 25 3.97 -41.14 0.78
N SER A 26 3.14 -40.14 0.46
CA SER A 26 2.10 -40.24 -0.56
C SER A 26 2.70 -40.41 -1.95
N VAL A 27 2.04 -41.23 -2.77
CA VAL A 27 2.37 -41.40 -4.20
C VAL A 27 1.49 -40.43 -4.99
N VAL A 28 2.11 -39.58 -5.81
CA VAL A 28 1.46 -38.58 -6.64
C VAL A 28 1.80 -38.77 -8.10
N LYS A 29 0.90 -38.37 -8.98
CA LYS A 29 1.13 -38.36 -10.44
C LYS A 29 1.50 -36.92 -10.86
N GLU A 30 2.11 -36.83 -12.03
CA GLU A 30 2.32 -35.54 -12.70
C GLU A 30 0.99 -34.80 -12.83
N ASP A 31 0.99 -33.50 -12.54
CA ASP A 31 -0.16 -32.60 -12.48
C ASP A 31 -1.13 -32.79 -11.30
N ASP A 32 -0.91 -33.73 -10.37
CA ASP A 32 -1.71 -33.80 -9.15
C ASP A 32 -1.45 -32.57 -8.26
N ALA A 33 -2.52 -32.00 -7.67
CA ALA A 33 -2.40 -30.87 -6.76
C ALA A 33 -1.74 -31.28 -5.45
N LEU A 34 -0.62 -30.64 -5.09
CA LEU A 34 0.18 -30.95 -3.91
C LEU A 34 -0.15 -30.07 -2.71
N VAL A 35 -0.27 -28.78 -2.94
CA VAL A 35 -0.44 -27.76 -1.91
C VAL A 35 -1.23 -26.58 -2.43
N GLU A 36 -2.16 -26.08 -1.61
CA GLU A 36 -2.84 -24.80 -1.83
C GLU A 36 -1.96 -23.67 -1.30
N VAL A 37 -1.69 -22.70 -2.14
CA VAL A 37 -0.93 -21.49 -1.80
C VAL A 37 -1.74 -20.23 -2.05
N ALA A 38 -1.67 -19.29 -1.13
CA ALA A 38 -2.27 -17.98 -1.27
C ALA A 38 -1.23 -16.95 -1.72
N THR A 39 -1.52 -16.27 -2.81
CA THR A 39 -0.77 -15.09 -3.25
C THR A 39 -1.49 -13.80 -2.83
N ASP A 40 -0.90 -12.66 -3.10
CA ASP A 40 -1.52 -11.34 -2.88
C ASP A 40 -2.78 -11.11 -3.75
N LYS A 41 -3.01 -11.96 -4.76
CA LYS A 41 -4.08 -11.77 -5.75
C LYS A 41 -5.09 -12.91 -5.80
N VAL A 42 -4.65 -14.16 -5.70
CA VAL A 42 -5.51 -15.35 -5.86
C VAL A 42 -4.94 -16.54 -5.09
N ASP A 43 -5.80 -17.38 -4.54
CA ASP A 43 -5.43 -18.70 -4.05
C ASP A 43 -5.30 -19.66 -5.25
N SER A 44 -4.20 -20.41 -5.29
CA SER A 44 -3.88 -21.31 -6.39
C SER A 44 -3.29 -22.61 -5.87
N GLU A 45 -3.48 -23.69 -6.64
CA GLU A 45 -2.89 -24.99 -6.33
C GLU A 45 -1.56 -25.15 -7.07
N VAL A 46 -0.57 -25.75 -6.41
CA VAL A 46 0.72 -26.09 -7.01
C VAL A 46 0.68 -27.56 -7.45
N PRO A 47 0.78 -27.86 -8.77
CA PRO A 47 0.76 -29.22 -9.28
C PRO A 47 2.13 -29.91 -9.10
N ALA A 48 2.11 -31.24 -9.07
CA ALA A 48 3.31 -32.09 -9.08
C ALA A 48 4.04 -31.99 -10.42
N PRO A 49 5.34 -31.69 -10.46
CA PRO A 49 6.10 -31.58 -11.70
C PRO A 49 6.47 -32.94 -12.32
N ALA A 50 6.25 -34.03 -11.59
CA ALA A 50 6.47 -35.40 -12.06
C ALA A 50 5.80 -36.41 -11.12
N SER A 51 5.55 -37.62 -11.65
CA SER A 51 5.05 -38.72 -10.83
C SER A 51 6.14 -39.31 -9.94
N GLY A 52 5.80 -39.60 -8.67
CA GLY A 52 6.73 -40.17 -7.72
C GLY A 52 6.17 -40.21 -6.30
N ARG A 53 7.04 -40.50 -5.31
CA ARG A 53 6.68 -40.50 -3.89
C ARG A 53 7.24 -39.29 -3.18
N ILE A 54 6.46 -38.61 -2.37
CA ILE A 54 6.92 -37.48 -1.55
C ILE A 54 7.79 -38.02 -0.41
N VAL A 55 9.04 -37.57 -0.36
CA VAL A 55 10.04 -38.01 0.63
C VAL A 55 9.97 -37.14 1.89
N SER A 56 9.95 -35.81 1.70
CA SER A 56 9.85 -34.86 2.79
C SER A 56 9.10 -33.59 2.37
N ILE A 57 8.42 -32.99 3.32
CA ILE A 57 7.77 -31.68 3.20
C ILE A 57 8.59 -30.68 4.02
N GLU A 58 9.26 -29.76 3.32
CA GLU A 58 10.17 -28.79 3.98
C GLU A 58 9.43 -27.51 4.44
N ALA A 59 8.33 -27.18 3.79
CA ALA A 59 7.54 -25.98 4.07
C ALA A 59 6.26 -26.33 4.84
N LYS A 60 5.98 -25.63 5.95
CA LYS A 60 4.82 -25.85 6.80
C LYS A 60 3.63 -24.98 6.40
N GLU A 61 2.42 -25.39 6.78
CA GLU A 61 1.23 -24.55 6.65
C GLU A 61 1.41 -23.23 7.40
N GLY A 62 1.17 -22.12 6.71
CA GLY A 62 1.39 -20.77 7.22
C GLY A 62 2.74 -20.14 6.85
N ASP A 63 3.69 -20.89 6.29
CA ASP A 63 4.97 -20.36 5.87
C ASP A 63 4.85 -19.52 4.60
N VAL A 64 5.63 -18.44 4.50
CA VAL A 64 5.73 -17.59 3.31
C VAL A 64 6.97 -17.99 2.52
N ILE A 65 6.76 -18.51 1.32
CA ILE A 65 7.82 -19.03 0.45
C ILE A 65 7.94 -18.15 -0.80
N LYS A 66 9.18 -17.78 -1.15
CA LYS A 66 9.46 -17.04 -2.39
C LYS A 66 9.39 -17.95 -3.60
N VAL A 67 9.01 -17.39 -4.75
CA VAL A 67 9.07 -18.09 -6.05
C VAL A 67 10.46 -18.69 -6.24
N GLY A 68 10.49 -20.01 -6.57
CA GLY A 68 11.73 -20.81 -6.62
C GLY A 68 12.20 -21.38 -5.27
N GLY A 69 11.48 -21.13 -4.16
CA GLY A 69 11.75 -21.74 -2.87
C GLY A 69 11.33 -23.21 -2.79
N LEU A 70 12.02 -24.00 -1.98
CA LEU A 70 11.79 -25.43 -1.82
C LEU A 70 10.49 -25.68 -1.02
N LEU A 71 9.59 -26.50 -1.59
CA LEU A 71 8.33 -26.91 -0.97
C LEU A 71 8.44 -28.32 -0.39
N ALA A 72 8.84 -29.29 -1.25
CA ALA A 72 8.95 -30.70 -0.88
C ALA A 72 9.97 -31.41 -1.76
N VAL A 73 10.32 -32.63 -1.40
CA VAL A 73 11.20 -33.51 -2.17
C VAL A 73 10.43 -34.73 -2.62
N ILE A 74 10.48 -35.04 -3.94
CA ILE A 74 9.87 -36.22 -4.55
C ILE A 74 10.93 -37.18 -5.06
N GLU A 75 10.74 -38.47 -4.86
CA GLU A 75 11.59 -39.54 -5.40
C GLU A 75 10.91 -40.18 -6.62
N ASN A 76 11.57 -40.12 -7.78
CA ASN A 76 11.05 -40.69 -9.03
C ASN A 76 11.59 -42.10 -9.19
N ASP A 77 10.73 -43.04 -9.58
CA ASP A 77 11.09 -44.41 -9.94
C ASP A 77 11.67 -44.55 -11.36
N SER A 78 11.99 -43.46 -12.06
CA SER A 78 12.54 -43.51 -13.42
C SER A 78 13.95 -42.95 -13.49
N VAL A 79 14.88 -43.81 -13.97
CA VAL A 79 16.30 -43.54 -14.28
C VAL A 79 16.43 -42.37 -15.26
N GLN A 80 17.07 -41.26 -14.87
CA GLN A 80 17.38 -40.17 -15.79
C GLN A 80 18.88 -40.03 -16.08
N THR A 81 19.19 -39.79 -17.35
CA THR A 81 20.49 -39.70 -17.95
C THR A 81 21.21 -38.40 -17.64
N LYS A 82 22.57 -38.48 -17.55
CA LYS A 82 23.52 -37.40 -17.19
C LYS A 82 23.50 -36.12 -18.06
N GLU A 83 22.64 -36.01 -19.07
CA GLU A 83 22.60 -34.84 -19.97
C GLU A 83 21.66 -33.73 -19.47
N ASP A 84 20.61 -34.06 -18.70
CA ASP A 84 19.65 -33.07 -18.20
C ASP A 84 20.18 -32.23 -17.03
N VAL A 85 21.07 -32.82 -16.22
CA VAL A 85 21.70 -32.12 -15.09
C VAL A 85 22.64 -30.99 -15.57
N LYS A 86 23.31 -31.14 -16.70
CA LYS A 86 24.19 -30.11 -17.27
C LYS A 86 23.43 -28.91 -17.88
N LYS A 87 22.19 -29.08 -18.29
CA LYS A 87 21.33 -27.99 -18.80
C LYS A 87 20.81 -27.12 -17.65
N ILE A 88 20.43 -27.75 -16.55
CA ILE A 88 19.90 -27.07 -15.36
C ILE A 88 21.01 -26.29 -14.66
N GLU A 89 22.23 -26.82 -14.54
CA GLU A 89 23.40 -26.12 -13.98
C GLU A 89 23.74 -24.84 -14.76
N LYS A 90 23.67 -24.88 -16.09
CA LYS A 90 23.96 -23.71 -16.95
C LYS A 90 22.86 -22.62 -16.83
N GLU A 91 21.62 -23.01 -16.57
CA GLU A 91 20.51 -22.06 -16.42
C GLU A 91 20.50 -21.42 -15.02
N VAL A 92 20.87 -22.19 -14.00
CA VAL A 92 21.08 -21.70 -12.63
C VAL A 92 22.24 -20.72 -12.54
N GLU A 93 23.33 -20.96 -13.29
CA GLU A 93 24.50 -20.06 -13.34
C GLU A 93 24.16 -18.72 -14.02
N ARG A 94 23.39 -18.73 -15.12
CA ARG A 94 22.87 -17.51 -15.77
C ARG A 94 21.94 -16.69 -14.86
N VAL A 95 21.09 -17.35 -14.09
CA VAL A 95 20.18 -16.68 -13.16
C VAL A 95 20.95 -16.09 -11.98
N ARG A 96 22.04 -16.75 -11.52
CA ARG A 96 22.92 -16.20 -10.47
C ARG A 96 23.67 -14.95 -10.94
N GLU A 97 24.22 -14.96 -12.15
CA GLU A 97 24.88 -13.77 -12.72
C GLU A 97 23.92 -12.60 -12.88
N THR A 98 22.65 -12.85 -13.27
CA THR A 98 21.64 -11.81 -13.38
C THR A 98 21.20 -11.24 -12.01
N ILE A 99 21.18 -12.10 -10.98
CA ILE A 99 20.86 -11.67 -9.60
C ILE A 99 22.02 -10.88 -8.98
N GLU A 100 23.25 -11.21 -9.29
CA GLU A 100 24.42 -10.44 -8.82
C GLU A 100 24.53 -9.07 -9.49
N THR A 101 24.24 -8.97 -10.79
CA THR A 101 24.17 -7.68 -11.50
C THR A 101 23.09 -6.76 -10.95
N VAL A 102 21.87 -7.29 -10.71
CA VAL A 102 20.77 -6.50 -10.13
C VAL A 102 21.02 -6.13 -8.66
N LYS A 103 21.76 -6.96 -7.90
CA LYS A 103 22.18 -6.61 -6.54
C LYS A 103 23.29 -5.55 -6.52
N GLN A 104 24.15 -5.51 -7.51
CA GLN A 104 25.16 -4.47 -7.65
C GLN A 104 24.55 -3.14 -8.06
N GLU A 105 23.64 -3.11 -9.02
CA GLU A 105 22.92 -1.88 -9.43
C GLU A 105 22.06 -1.29 -8.28
N LYS A 106 21.35 -2.11 -7.51
CA LYS A 106 20.61 -1.63 -6.32
C LYS A 106 21.52 -1.12 -5.21
N LYS A 107 22.71 -1.68 -5.06
CA LYS A 107 23.68 -1.23 -4.06
C LYS A 107 24.37 0.07 -4.48
N GLU A 108 24.51 0.33 -5.77
CA GLU A 108 25.00 1.61 -6.31
C GLU A 108 23.97 2.74 -6.19
N GLU A 109 22.67 2.47 -6.39
CA GLU A 109 21.60 3.46 -6.18
C GLU A 109 21.39 3.84 -4.71
N GLU A 110 21.55 2.90 -3.77
CA GLU A 110 21.41 3.16 -2.34
C GLU A 110 22.60 3.95 -1.75
N ILE A 111 23.77 3.83 -2.36
CA ILE A 111 24.99 4.57 -1.97
C ILE A 111 24.97 6.01 -2.50
N LEU A 112 24.30 6.28 -3.61
CA LEU A 112 24.13 7.62 -4.19
C LEU A 112 23.18 8.54 -3.42
N SER A 113 22.41 8.02 -2.49
CA SER A 113 21.40 8.78 -1.72
C SER A 113 21.85 9.29 -0.33
N GLN A 114 23.08 9.01 0.10
CA GLN A 114 23.63 9.61 1.32
C GLN A 114 24.27 10.98 1.01
N ASP A 115 23.50 12.02 1.26
CA ASP A 115 23.90 13.42 1.11
C ASP A 115 24.96 13.79 2.16
N LEU A 116 26.23 13.46 1.88
CA LEU A 116 27.36 13.81 2.72
C LEU A 116 27.53 15.35 2.75
N LYS A 117 27.36 15.96 3.91
CA LYS A 117 27.53 17.40 4.12
C LYS A 117 28.96 17.84 3.74
N SER A 118 29.13 19.10 3.35
CA SER A 118 30.42 19.65 2.89
C SER A 118 31.48 19.83 3.98
N ARG A 119 31.14 19.56 5.25
CA ARG A 119 32.05 19.67 6.42
C ARG A 119 31.85 18.51 7.38
N THR A 120 32.94 18.05 8.02
CA THR A 120 32.88 17.09 9.12
C THR A 120 32.29 17.74 10.39
N PRO A 121 31.90 16.93 11.41
CA PRO A 121 31.47 17.47 12.72
C PRO A 121 32.47 18.42 13.38
N SER A 122 33.79 18.24 13.19
CA SER A 122 34.86 19.13 13.67
C SER A 122 35.09 20.34 12.76
N GLY A 123 34.34 20.54 11.68
CA GLY A 123 34.39 21.68 10.79
C GLY A 123 35.37 21.57 9.61
N LYS A 124 36.08 20.45 9.41
CA LYS A 124 37.01 20.26 8.29
C LYS A 124 36.24 20.20 6.96
N PHE A 125 36.72 20.90 5.94
CA PHE A 125 36.08 20.93 4.62
C PHE A 125 36.38 19.67 3.81
N ILE A 126 35.36 19.09 3.22
CA ILE A 126 35.42 17.88 2.38
C ILE A 126 35.05 18.28 0.94
N SER A 127 35.97 18.08 -0.01
CA SER A 127 35.71 18.38 -1.41
C SER A 127 34.67 17.40 -2.03
N PRO A 128 33.97 17.78 -3.11
CA PRO A 128 33.05 16.87 -3.79
C PRO A 128 33.66 15.53 -4.21
N LEU A 129 34.92 15.55 -4.65
CA LEU A 129 35.66 14.33 -5.03
C LEU A 129 35.95 13.43 -3.83
N VAL A 130 36.34 14.03 -2.69
CA VAL A 130 36.60 13.31 -1.44
C VAL A 130 35.29 12.69 -0.91
N ARG A 131 34.15 13.39 -1.03
CA ARG A 131 32.83 12.87 -0.66
C ARG A 131 32.43 11.67 -1.51
N SER A 132 32.63 11.73 -2.84
CA SER A 132 32.29 10.63 -3.72
C SER A 132 33.15 9.38 -3.46
N ILE A 133 34.43 9.53 -3.12
CA ILE A 133 35.32 8.44 -2.75
C ILE A 133 34.91 7.86 -1.38
N ALA A 134 34.60 8.70 -0.41
CA ALA A 134 34.18 8.26 0.93
C ALA A 134 32.84 7.51 0.87
N ALA A 135 31.88 7.97 0.07
CA ALA A 135 30.60 7.29 -0.16
C ALA A 135 30.80 5.92 -0.83
N ARG A 136 31.65 5.87 -1.86
CA ARG A 136 31.95 4.63 -2.60
C ARG A 136 32.67 3.57 -1.76
N GLU A 137 33.59 3.99 -0.90
CA GLU A 137 34.41 3.11 -0.05
C GLU A 137 33.85 2.96 1.37
N THR A 138 32.61 3.41 1.59
CA THR A 138 31.84 3.29 2.86
C THR A 138 32.60 3.83 4.09
N ILE A 139 33.28 4.99 3.92
CA ILE A 139 34.01 5.66 4.99
C ILE A 139 33.04 6.59 5.74
N SER A 140 32.91 6.39 7.05
CA SER A 140 32.03 7.20 7.90
C SER A 140 32.58 8.61 8.19
N TYR A 141 31.68 9.54 8.56
CA TYR A 141 32.09 10.89 8.98
C TYR A 141 33.05 10.88 10.18
N ALA A 142 32.90 9.95 11.10
CA ALA A 142 33.77 9.82 12.27
C ALA A 142 35.19 9.41 11.85
N GLU A 143 35.34 8.59 10.83
CA GLU A 143 36.61 8.20 10.26
C GLU A 143 37.25 9.33 9.45
N LEU A 144 36.45 10.07 8.66
CA LEU A 144 36.91 11.27 7.95
C LEU A 144 37.41 12.36 8.91
N ASP A 145 36.82 12.46 10.09
CA ASP A 145 37.19 13.45 11.12
C ASP A 145 38.55 13.15 11.78
N GLN A 146 38.94 11.88 11.84
CA GLN A 146 40.24 11.44 12.36
C GLN A 146 41.38 11.66 11.38
N ILE A 147 41.09 11.96 10.10
CA ILE A 147 42.11 12.18 9.07
C ILE A 147 42.75 13.55 9.28
N THR A 148 44.09 13.56 9.37
CA THR A 148 44.82 14.84 9.31
C THR A 148 44.94 15.28 7.86
N GLY A 149 44.14 16.27 7.45
CA GLY A 149 44.15 16.79 6.07
C GLY A 149 45.47 17.47 5.74
N THR A 150 46.07 17.12 4.60
CA THR A 150 47.32 17.69 4.11
C THR A 150 47.13 18.88 3.16
N GLY A 151 45.87 19.25 2.83
CA GLY A 151 45.55 20.38 1.97
C GLY A 151 45.59 21.76 2.67
N MET A 152 45.51 22.84 1.88
CA MET A 152 45.43 24.19 2.43
C MET A 152 44.27 24.33 3.43
N ASP A 153 44.49 24.97 4.57
CA ASP A 153 43.56 25.11 5.69
C ASP A 153 43.07 23.77 6.30
N GLY A 154 43.92 22.73 6.29
CA GLY A 154 43.58 21.42 6.89
C GLY A 154 42.54 20.64 6.12
N ARG A 155 42.35 20.87 4.81
CA ARG A 155 41.42 20.15 3.93
C ARG A 155 41.89 18.73 3.71
N ILE A 156 40.92 17.80 3.71
CA ILE A 156 41.16 16.41 3.37
C ILE A 156 41.29 16.27 1.86
N THR A 157 42.43 15.73 1.39
CA THR A 157 42.73 15.52 -0.03
C THR A 157 42.45 14.07 -0.45
N LYS A 158 42.43 13.82 -1.77
CA LYS A 158 42.28 12.46 -2.33
C LYS A 158 43.37 11.50 -1.82
N ASP A 159 44.60 12.00 -1.72
CA ASP A 159 45.75 11.18 -1.32
C ASP A 159 45.69 10.79 0.17
N ASP A 160 45.07 11.61 1.01
CA ASP A 160 44.87 11.31 2.43
C ASP A 160 43.89 10.13 2.61
N ILE A 161 42.83 10.08 1.81
CA ILE A 161 41.87 8.93 1.82
C ILE A 161 42.53 7.66 1.27
N LEU A 162 43.26 7.74 0.15
CA LEU A 162 43.90 6.57 -0.45
C LEU A 162 44.91 5.92 0.49
N LYS A 163 45.68 6.71 1.24
CA LYS A 163 46.62 6.18 2.26
C LYS A 163 45.95 5.38 3.36
N ILE A 164 44.75 5.80 3.78
CA ILE A 164 44.00 5.09 4.82
C ILE A 164 43.40 3.80 4.27
N LEU A 165 42.91 3.82 3.03
CA LEU A 165 42.46 2.57 2.35
C LEU A 165 43.56 1.57 2.20
N GLU A 166 44.80 1.98 1.89
CA GLU A 166 45.95 1.11 1.84
C GLU A 166 46.36 0.55 3.22
N GLN A 167 46.24 1.38 4.27
CA GLN A 167 46.45 0.92 5.64
C GLN A 167 45.41 -0.08 6.12
N LYS A 168 44.12 0.14 5.79
CA LYS A 168 43.03 -0.83 6.07
C LYS A 168 43.26 -2.16 5.37
N LYS A 169 43.73 -2.19 4.11
CA LYS A 169 44.07 -3.42 3.38
C LYS A 169 45.23 -4.18 4.00
N LYS A 170 46.25 -3.50 4.54
CA LYS A 170 47.41 -4.15 5.21
C LYS A 170 47.07 -4.75 6.58
N VAL A 171 46.07 -4.24 7.28
CA VAL A 171 45.66 -4.76 8.61
C VAL A 171 44.80 -6.03 8.48
N THR A 172 44.24 -6.32 7.30
CA THR A 172 43.43 -7.53 7.05
C THR A 172 44.27 -8.76 6.66
N GLU A 173 45.56 -8.61 6.39
CA GLU A 173 46.44 -9.72 5.97
C GLU A 173 47.34 -10.30 7.08
N THR A 174 47.29 -9.82 8.31
CA THR A 174 48.19 -10.30 9.39
C THR A 174 47.42 -10.47 10.71
N SER A 175 46.72 -11.57 10.89
CA SER A 175 46.49 -12.14 12.25
C SER A 175 45.98 -13.57 12.17
N GLU A 176 46.88 -14.52 12.46
CA GLU A 176 46.59 -15.89 12.86
C GLU A 176 46.10 -15.94 14.33
N PRO A 177 45.52 -17.07 14.81
CA PRO A 177 44.54 -17.05 15.89
C PRO A 177 45.16 -17.24 17.27
N ILE A 178 44.77 -16.47 18.27
CA ILE A 178 45.02 -16.74 19.70
C ILE A 178 43.71 -17.01 20.43
N LYS A 179 43.70 -18.21 21.01
CA LYS A 179 42.80 -18.93 21.92
C LYS A 179 41.69 -18.13 22.64
N ALA A 180 40.51 -18.67 22.44
CA ALA A 180 39.31 -18.46 23.27
C ALA A 180 39.52 -18.86 24.74
N VAL A 181 39.14 -18.00 25.68
CA VAL A 181 38.48 -18.37 26.95
C VAL A 181 37.78 -17.12 27.53
N LYS A 182 36.46 -17.28 27.83
CA LYS A 182 35.62 -16.39 28.62
C LYS A 182 35.16 -15.07 27.98
N ALA A 183 34.09 -15.16 27.20
CA ALA A 183 33.07 -14.13 27.07
C ALA A 183 31.83 -14.73 26.35
N VAL A 184 31.12 -15.67 26.98
CA VAL A 184 29.94 -16.35 26.41
C VAL A 184 28.62 -15.74 26.92
N GLU A 185 28.66 -14.68 27.73
CA GLU A 185 27.42 -14.06 28.26
C GLU A 185 27.06 -12.68 27.71
N ALA A 186 27.78 -12.18 26.69
CA ALA A 186 27.48 -10.83 26.14
C ALA A 186 27.17 -10.79 24.64
N VAL A 187 27.01 -11.92 23.93
CA VAL A 187 26.83 -11.97 22.47
C VAL A 187 25.40 -12.33 22.04
N GLU A 188 24.52 -12.73 22.98
CA GLU A 188 23.10 -12.94 22.67
C GLU A 188 22.23 -11.65 22.61
N ALA A 189 22.82 -10.47 22.86
CA ALA A 189 22.09 -9.19 22.89
C ALA A 189 22.27 -8.29 21.64
N VAL A 190 22.96 -8.72 20.58
CA VAL A 190 23.30 -7.81 19.45
C VAL A 190 22.71 -8.25 18.11
N GLU A 191 22.04 -9.39 17.99
CA GLU A 191 21.37 -9.79 16.73
C GLU A 191 19.89 -9.35 16.58
N ALA A 192 19.34 -8.58 17.52
CA ALA A 192 17.94 -8.13 17.49
C ALA A 192 17.72 -6.68 17.05
N VAL A 193 18.65 -6.02 16.35
CA VAL A 193 18.43 -4.65 15.85
C VAL A 193 18.42 -4.63 14.33
N LYS A 194 17.38 -5.22 13.74
CA LYS A 194 16.91 -4.89 12.39
C LYS A 194 15.39 -4.65 12.44
N GLY A 195 15.03 -3.45 12.86
CA GLY A 195 13.66 -2.96 12.85
C GLY A 195 13.61 -1.68 13.65
N SER A 196 13.71 -0.52 13.02
CA SER A 196 13.48 0.79 13.67
C SER A 196 11.98 0.99 13.93
N GLY A 197 11.39 0.10 14.74
CA GLY A 197 10.15 0.34 15.45
C GLY A 197 10.52 0.48 16.91
N THR A 198 10.10 1.56 17.55
CA THR A 198 10.07 1.64 19.01
C THR A 198 9.36 0.39 19.51
N GLU A 199 10.13 -0.56 20.10
CA GLU A 199 9.52 -1.71 20.77
C GLU A 199 8.58 -1.15 21.82
N ALA A 200 7.30 -1.45 21.67
CA ALA A 200 6.32 -1.03 22.66
C ALA A 200 6.65 -1.76 23.97
N TYR A 201 6.81 -1.01 25.07
CA TYR A 201 6.97 -1.61 26.38
C TYR A 201 5.69 -2.38 26.71
N VAL A 202 5.79 -3.70 26.78
CA VAL A 202 4.68 -4.61 27.14
C VAL A 202 4.79 -4.91 28.61
N SER A 203 3.80 -4.50 29.40
CA SER A 203 3.68 -4.84 30.82
C SER A 203 3.16 -6.28 30.99
N ALA A 204 3.45 -6.89 32.10
CA ALA A 204 2.91 -8.23 32.44
C ALA A 204 1.37 -8.27 32.56
N SER A 205 0.71 -7.10 32.66
CA SER A 205 -0.74 -6.95 32.64
C SER A 205 -1.36 -6.75 31.27
N ASP A 206 -0.56 -6.59 30.21
CA ASP A 206 -1.03 -6.30 28.87
C ASP A 206 -1.36 -7.59 28.12
N GLU A 207 -2.45 -7.58 27.37
CA GLU A 207 -2.84 -8.66 26.47
C GLU A 207 -2.33 -8.38 25.07
N ILE A 208 -1.54 -9.30 24.51
CA ILE A 208 -1.05 -9.21 23.13
C ILE A 208 -2.07 -9.89 22.21
N ILE A 209 -2.77 -9.09 21.37
CA ILE A 209 -3.72 -9.60 20.38
C ILE A 209 -3.07 -9.52 18.99
N PRO A 210 -2.75 -10.65 18.34
CA PRO A 210 -2.17 -10.65 17.02
C PRO A 210 -3.18 -10.14 15.99
N MET A 211 -2.74 -9.31 15.04
CA MET A 211 -3.56 -8.90 13.91
C MET A 211 -3.85 -10.10 13.01
N ASP A 212 -5.10 -10.23 12.57
CA ASP A 212 -5.47 -11.15 11.51
C ASP A 212 -4.83 -10.77 10.16
N ARG A 213 -4.89 -11.69 9.18
CA ARG A 213 -4.29 -11.49 7.84
C ARG A 213 -4.84 -10.24 7.13
N VAL A 214 -6.16 -10.06 7.15
CA VAL A 214 -6.80 -8.93 6.45
C VAL A 214 -6.37 -7.62 7.10
N ARG A 215 -6.34 -7.57 8.43
CA ARG A 215 -5.90 -6.39 9.17
C ARG A 215 -4.45 -6.03 8.90
N LYS A 216 -3.54 -7.02 8.75
CA LYS A 216 -2.13 -6.78 8.37
C LYS A 216 -2.03 -6.12 6.99
N ILE A 217 -2.72 -6.67 5.98
CA ILE A 217 -2.74 -6.11 4.62
C ILE A 217 -3.27 -4.66 4.62
N ILE A 218 -4.36 -4.40 5.35
CA ILE A 218 -4.90 -3.04 5.48
C ILE A 218 -3.88 -2.11 6.13
N ALA A 219 -3.21 -2.54 7.20
CA ALA A 219 -2.22 -1.73 7.91
C ALA A 219 -1.05 -1.36 6.99
N GLU A 220 -0.49 -2.31 6.26
CA GLU A 220 0.59 -2.09 5.30
C GLU A 220 0.16 -1.13 4.18
N HIS A 221 -1.05 -1.31 3.62
CA HIS A 221 -1.59 -0.44 2.59
C HIS A 221 -1.80 0.99 3.09
N MET A 222 -2.27 1.19 4.33
CA MET A 222 -2.44 2.52 4.92
C MET A 222 -1.10 3.21 5.19
N VAL A 223 -0.12 2.48 5.72
CA VAL A 223 1.25 3.01 5.92
C VAL A 223 1.89 3.39 4.58
N MET A 224 1.78 2.51 3.58
CA MET A 224 2.27 2.76 2.22
C MET A 224 1.61 4.01 1.63
N SER A 225 0.29 4.16 1.74
CA SER A 225 -0.42 5.33 1.25
C SER A 225 0.09 6.64 1.87
N LYS A 226 0.30 6.66 3.19
CA LYS A 226 0.83 7.84 3.90
C LYS A 226 2.28 8.17 3.52
N ARG A 227 3.09 7.16 3.20
CA ARG A 227 4.48 7.34 2.73
C ARG A 227 4.53 7.80 1.26
N THR A 228 3.63 7.29 0.42
CA THR A 228 3.61 7.58 -1.01
C THR A 228 3.08 8.97 -1.33
N SER A 229 1.99 9.38 -0.68
CA SER A 229 1.28 10.62 -1.00
C SER A 229 1.35 11.61 0.15
N PRO A 230 1.92 12.82 -0.04
CA PRO A 230 1.76 13.93 0.90
C PRO A 230 0.29 14.35 0.96
N HIS A 231 -0.42 13.94 2.01
CA HIS A 231 -1.84 14.22 2.17
C HIS A 231 -2.08 15.65 2.67
N VAL A 232 -2.89 16.39 1.93
CA VAL A 232 -3.53 17.63 2.39
C VAL A 232 -5.03 17.40 2.41
N THR A 233 -5.75 17.98 3.38
CA THR A 233 -7.21 17.87 3.46
C THR A 233 -7.83 19.28 3.48
N SER A 234 -8.73 19.53 2.55
CA SER A 234 -9.55 20.72 2.49
C SER A 234 -10.97 20.41 2.97
N PHE A 235 -11.59 21.37 3.65
CA PHE A 235 -12.95 21.27 4.20
C PHE A 235 -13.83 22.37 3.64
N ILE A 236 -15.13 22.06 3.46
CA ILE A 236 -16.14 23.02 3.10
C ILE A 236 -17.48 22.67 3.73
N ASP A 237 -18.21 23.67 4.20
CA ASP A 237 -19.58 23.53 4.66
C ASP A 237 -20.53 23.50 3.47
N ALA A 238 -21.50 22.58 3.49
CA ALA A 238 -22.56 22.47 2.52
C ALA A 238 -23.93 22.54 3.21
N ASP A 239 -24.78 23.46 2.77
CA ASP A 239 -26.18 23.56 3.21
C ASP A 239 -27.05 22.56 2.44
N VAL A 240 -27.22 21.40 3.00
CA VAL A 240 -28.02 20.32 2.40
C VAL A 240 -29.50 20.33 2.82
N THR A 241 -30.02 21.46 3.33
CA THR A 241 -31.41 21.57 3.80
C THR A 241 -32.40 21.21 2.69
N ARG A 242 -32.21 21.73 1.47
CA ARG A 242 -33.08 21.42 0.33
C ARG A 242 -32.99 19.95 -0.04
N LEU A 243 -31.76 19.41 -0.11
CA LEU A 243 -31.49 18.02 -0.44
C LEU A 243 -32.18 17.06 0.56
N VAL A 244 -31.99 17.29 1.85
CA VAL A 244 -32.59 16.43 2.89
C VAL A 244 -34.10 16.49 2.86
N ASN A 245 -34.70 17.70 2.69
CA ASN A 245 -36.13 17.86 2.55
C ASN A 245 -36.67 17.15 1.31
N TRP A 246 -36.00 17.31 0.17
CA TRP A 246 -36.35 16.62 -1.07
C TRP A 246 -36.27 15.09 -0.90
N ARG A 247 -35.20 14.58 -0.33
CA ARG A 247 -35.05 13.14 -0.07
C ARG A 247 -36.16 12.63 0.86
N ASN A 248 -36.46 13.34 1.93
CA ASN A 248 -37.52 12.95 2.88
C ASN A 248 -38.93 12.93 2.25
N ALA A 249 -39.21 13.86 1.36
CA ALA A 249 -40.48 13.91 0.61
C ALA A 249 -40.61 12.78 -0.44
N ASN A 250 -39.49 12.27 -0.94
CA ASN A 250 -39.47 11.34 -2.07
C ASN A 250 -39.07 9.89 -1.72
N LYS A 251 -38.50 9.63 -0.54
CA LYS A 251 -37.98 8.31 -0.15
C LYS A 251 -39.01 7.18 -0.23
N ASP A 252 -40.26 7.45 0.17
CA ASP A 252 -41.30 6.42 0.22
C ASP A 252 -41.86 6.17 -1.19
N LYS A 253 -42.02 7.20 -2.00
CA LYS A 253 -42.38 7.08 -3.42
C LYS A 253 -41.33 6.30 -4.20
N PHE A 254 -40.05 6.61 -3.96
CA PHE A 254 -38.92 5.92 -4.58
C PHE A 254 -38.88 4.44 -4.18
N LEU A 255 -39.12 4.14 -2.89
CA LEU A 255 -39.20 2.76 -2.42
C LEU A 255 -40.37 2.00 -3.07
N ALA A 256 -41.52 2.61 -3.21
CA ALA A 256 -42.71 2.02 -3.84
C ALA A 256 -42.48 1.76 -5.35
N ALA A 257 -41.85 2.73 -6.07
CA ALA A 257 -41.64 2.65 -7.50
C ALA A 257 -40.49 1.72 -7.87
N GLU A 258 -39.36 1.79 -7.14
CA GLU A 258 -38.12 1.15 -7.52
C GLU A 258 -37.72 -0.07 -6.65
N GLY A 259 -38.45 -0.32 -5.56
CA GLY A 259 -38.14 -1.35 -4.57
C GLY A 259 -36.82 -1.10 -3.82
N GLN A 260 -36.30 0.13 -3.87
CA GLN A 260 -34.98 0.48 -3.34
C GLN A 260 -35.06 1.57 -2.27
N LYS A 261 -34.23 1.48 -1.24
CA LYS A 261 -34.13 2.54 -0.24
C LYS A 261 -33.34 3.73 -0.79
N LEU A 262 -33.93 4.92 -0.76
CA LEU A 262 -33.23 6.17 -1.12
C LEU A 262 -32.53 6.75 0.12
N THR A 263 -31.22 6.57 0.20
CA THR A 263 -30.35 7.24 1.19
C THR A 263 -29.70 8.48 0.56
N LEU A 264 -28.93 9.25 1.34
CA LEU A 264 -28.16 10.38 0.79
C LEU A 264 -26.94 9.93 -0.03
N THR A 265 -26.40 8.76 0.23
CA THR A 265 -25.15 8.28 -0.41
C THR A 265 -25.24 8.18 -1.94
N PRO A 266 -26.32 7.66 -2.58
CA PRO A 266 -26.44 7.69 -4.06
C PRO A 266 -26.37 9.10 -4.62
N ILE A 267 -26.90 10.10 -3.88
CA ILE A 267 -26.88 11.50 -4.30
C ILE A 267 -25.45 12.06 -4.18
N PHE A 268 -24.71 11.70 -3.15
CA PHE A 268 -23.31 12.06 -3.03
C PHE A 268 -22.46 11.47 -4.15
N ILE A 269 -22.75 10.22 -4.55
CA ILE A 269 -22.08 9.56 -5.68
C ILE A 269 -22.36 10.31 -6.99
N ASP A 270 -23.61 10.69 -7.25
CA ASP A 270 -23.99 11.46 -8.44
C ASP A 270 -23.29 12.83 -8.47
N ALA A 271 -23.30 13.58 -7.36
CA ALA A 271 -22.66 14.88 -7.26
C ALA A 271 -21.13 14.78 -7.50
N VAL A 272 -20.49 13.77 -6.92
CA VAL A 272 -19.04 13.51 -7.11
C VAL A 272 -18.75 13.08 -8.53
N ALA A 273 -19.55 12.20 -9.14
CA ALA A 273 -19.36 11.75 -10.52
C ALA A 273 -19.42 12.91 -11.51
N ARG A 274 -20.40 13.84 -11.34
CA ARG A 274 -20.49 15.08 -12.13
C ARG A 274 -19.29 15.99 -11.93
N ALA A 275 -18.82 16.16 -10.70
CA ALA A 275 -17.65 16.96 -10.40
C ALA A 275 -16.38 16.36 -10.98
N LEU A 276 -16.18 15.03 -10.92
CA LEU A 276 -15.03 14.33 -11.53
C LEU A 276 -15.03 14.44 -13.06
N TYR A 277 -16.20 14.47 -13.69
CA TYR A 277 -16.31 14.70 -15.14
C TYR A 277 -15.85 16.10 -15.52
N GLU A 278 -16.19 17.12 -14.74
CA GLU A 278 -15.80 18.53 -14.96
C GLU A 278 -14.33 18.79 -14.55
N TYR A 279 -13.84 18.09 -13.51
CA TYR A 279 -12.46 18.22 -13.01
C TYR A 279 -11.68 16.90 -13.12
N PRO A 280 -11.37 16.45 -14.35
CA PRO A 280 -10.77 15.13 -14.58
C PRO A 280 -9.37 14.96 -13.99
N MET A 281 -8.69 16.05 -13.62
CA MET A 281 -7.39 16.02 -12.93
C MET A 281 -7.49 15.64 -11.45
N ILE A 282 -8.69 15.44 -10.91
CA ILE A 282 -8.90 14.79 -9.61
C ILE A 282 -9.00 13.26 -9.77
N ASN A 283 -9.42 12.77 -10.96
CA ASN A 283 -9.61 11.34 -11.26
C ASN A 283 -8.34 10.73 -11.87
N ILE A 284 -7.25 10.75 -11.11
CA ILE A 284 -5.90 10.37 -11.56
C ILE A 284 -5.25 9.35 -10.62
N SER A 285 -4.18 8.76 -11.10
CA SER A 285 -3.17 8.06 -10.29
C SER A 285 -1.77 8.54 -10.68
N VAL A 286 -0.80 8.34 -9.79
CA VAL A 286 0.59 8.72 -10.00
C VAL A 286 1.44 7.46 -10.10
N ASP A 287 2.25 7.38 -11.16
CA ASP A 287 3.22 6.31 -11.35
C ASP A 287 4.59 6.92 -11.68
N GLY A 288 5.51 6.87 -10.73
CA GLY A 288 6.78 7.58 -10.81
C GLY A 288 6.57 9.08 -11.07
N ASN A 289 7.05 9.55 -12.21
CA ASN A 289 6.90 10.93 -12.68
C ASN A 289 5.71 11.15 -13.61
N ASN A 290 4.86 10.13 -13.80
CA ASN A 290 3.73 10.19 -14.73
C ASN A 290 2.41 10.38 -13.99
N ILE A 291 1.55 11.24 -14.53
CA ILE A 291 0.15 11.37 -14.11
C ILE A 291 -0.71 10.55 -15.08
N ILE A 292 -1.41 9.57 -14.54
CA ILE A 292 -2.32 8.72 -15.30
C ILE A 292 -3.75 9.22 -15.08
N ARG A 293 -4.31 9.92 -16.07
CA ARG A 293 -5.71 10.37 -16.04
C ARG A 293 -6.63 9.20 -16.39
N LYS A 294 -7.53 8.85 -15.47
CA LYS A 294 -8.52 7.80 -15.67
C LYS A 294 -9.68 8.34 -16.50
N LYS A 295 -10.06 7.59 -17.55
CA LYS A 295 -11.21 7.92 -18.40
C LYS A 295 -12.53 7.56 -17.75
N ASN A 296 -12.59 6.38 -17.11
CA ASN A 296 -13.77 5.90 -16.41
C ASN A 296 -13.85 6.55 -15.03
N ILE A 297 -15.07 6.81 -14.56
CA ILE A 297 -15.34 7.32 -13.22
C ILE A 297 -15.90 6.15 -12.40
N ASN A 298 -15.02 5.46 -11.69
CA ASN A 298 -15.35 4.31 -10.87
C ASN A 298 -15.26 4.70 -9.40
N ILE A 299 -16.40 4.81 -8.72
CA ILE A 299 -16.46 5.33 -7.36
C ILE A 299 -16.51 4.18 -6.35
N GLY A 300 -15.48 4.08 -5.52
CA GLY A 300 -15.43 3.20 -4.36
C GLY A 300 -16.20 3.78 -3.18
N ILE A 301 -16.97 2.95 -2.48
CA ILE A 301 -17.73 3.36 -1.30
C ILE A 301 -17.23 2.60 -0.07
N ALA A 302 -16.61 3.32 0.86
CA ALA A 302 -16.14 2.73 2.10
C ALA A 302 -17.31 2.13 2.90
N THR A 303 -17.32 0.82 3.06
CA THR A 303 -18.39 0.06 3.71
C THR A 303 -17.84 -0.70 4.91
N ALA A 304 -18.37 -0.42 6.10
CA ALA A 304 -18.00 -1.14 7.31
C ALA A 304 -18.63 -2.54 7.31
N LEU A 305 -17.82 -3.53 7.69
CA LEU A 305 -18.21 -4.92 7.87
C LEU A 305 -18.60 -5.20 9.33
N PRO A 306 -19.37 -6.27 9.60
CA PRO A 306 -19.76 -6.63 10.98
C PRO A 306 -18.58 -6.96 11.90
N ASP A 307 -17.46 -7.42 11.36
CA ASP A 307 -16.22 -7.76 12.08
C ASP A 307 -15.35 -6.52 12.39
N GLY A 308 -15.83 -5.30 12.06
CA GLY A 308 -15.10 -4.05 12.27
C GLY A 308 -14.06 -3.74 11.18
N ASN A 309 -13.90 -4.58 10.18
CA ASN A 309 -13.09 -4.30 9.00
C ASN A 309 -13.84 -3.38 8.03
N LEU A 310 -13.11 -2.82 7.07
CA LEU A 310 -13.65 -1.94 6.05
C LEU A 310 -13.30 -2.49 4.68
N ILE A 311 -14.31 -2.54 3.79
CA ILE A 311 -14.14 -2.89 2.38
C ILE A 311 -14.65 -1.75 1.50
N VAL A 312 -14.11 -1.63 0.29
CA VAL A 312 -14.44 -0.54 -0.64
C VAL A 312 -14.97 -1.10 -1.96
N PRO A 313 -16.26 -1.54 -2.00
CA PRO A 313 -16.88 -1.93 -3.26
C PRO A 313 -16.95 -0.76 -4.24
N VAL A 314 -16.85 -1.05 -5.54
CA VAL A 314 -16.68 -0.08 -6.61
C VAL A 314 -17.90 -0.06 -7.53
N ILE A 315 -18.52 1.10 -7.67
CA ILE A 315 -19.55 1.36 -8.68
C ILE A 315 -18.83 1.82 -9.95
N LYS A 316 -18.78 0.96 -10.95
CA LYS A 316 -18.13 1.26 -12.24
C LYS A 316 -18.98 2.18 -13.08
N ASN A 317 -18.32 3.14 -13.78
CA ASN A 317 -18.94 4.14 -14.67
C ASN A 317 -20.11 4.87 -13.98
N ALA A 318 -19.84 5.43 -12.80
CA ALA A 318 -20.86 6.08 -11.99
C ALA A 318 -21.54 7.28 -12.70
N ASN A 319 -20.79 7.97 -13.57
CA ASN A 319 -21.29 9.09 -14.39
C ASN A 319 -22.30 8.69 -15.48
N GLU A 320 -22.39 7.41 -15.85
CA GLU A 320 -23.32 6.89 -16.84
C GLU A 320 -24.64 6.39 -16.21
N LYS A 321 -24.74 6.41 -14.89
CA LYS A 321 -25.90 5.92 -14.14
C LYS A 321 -26.77 7.08 -13.66
N ASN A 322 -28.08 6.92 -13.80
CA ASN A 322 -29.04 7.80 -13.13
C ASN A 322 -29.14 7.46 -11.62
N LEU A 323 -29.87 8.27 -10.87
CA LEU A 323 -30.02 8.09 -9.42
C LEU A 323 -30.55 6.70 -9.02
N THR A 324 -31.51 6.17 -9.78
CA THR A 324 -32.06 4.82 -9.55
C THR A 324 -30.99 3.75 -9.75
N GLY A 325 -30.20 3.84 -10.83
CA GLY A 325 -29.09 2.93 -11.10
C GLY A 325 -28.02 2.98 -10.03
N LEU A 326 -27.67 4.18 -9.53
CA LEU A 326 -26.72 4.37 -8.43
C LEU A 326 -27.25 3.78 -7.12
N ALA A 327 -28.53 4.00 -6.81
CA ALA A 327 -29.17 3.45 -5.60
C ALA A 327 -29.20 1.91 -5.63
N LYS A 328 -29.59 1.31 -6.78
CA LYS A 328 -29.59 -0.15 -6.98
C LYS A 328 -28.18 -0.73 -6.83
N ALA A 329 -27.18 -0.15 -7.50
CA ALA A 329 -25.81 -0.61 -7.42
C ALA A 329 -25.23 -0.51 -6.00
N LEU A 330 -25.45 0.62 -5.32
CA LEU A 330 -25.01 0.83 -3.96
C LEU A 330 -25.63 -0.18 -2.97
N ASN A 331 -26.97 -0.33 -3.02
CA ASN A 331 -27.69 -1.20 -2.09
C ASN A 331 -27.29 -2.67 -2.28
N ASP A 332 -27.12 -3.12 -3.53
CA ASP A 332 -26.62 -4.46 -3.85
C ASP A 332 -25.21 -4.69 -3.33
N LEU A 333 -24.25 -3.85 -3.73
CA LEU A 333 -22.86 -3.98 -3.33
C LEU A 333 -22.70 -3.90 -1.80
N ALA A 334 -23.33 -2.92 -1.14
CA ALA A 334 -23.25 -2.79 0.31
C ALA A 334 -23.94 -3.96 1.06
N GLY A 335 -25.02 -4.49 0.50
CA GLY A 335 -25.69 -5.68 1.04
C GLY A 335 -24.82 -6.92 0.97
N ARG A 336 -24.20 -7.19 -0.20
CA ARG A 336 -23.30 -8.33 -0.40
C ARG A 336 -21.98 -8.19 0.34
N ALA A 337 -21.47 -6.95 0.49
CA ALA A 337 -20.30 -6.67 1.32
C ALA A 337 -20.47 -7.20 2.75
N ARG A 338 -21.59 -6.86 3.40
CA ARG A 338 -21.86 -7.25 4.80
C ARG A 338 -21.99 -8.75 5.04
N ILE A 339 -22.20 -9.53 4.01
CA ILE A 339 -22.28 -11.01 4.07
C ILE A 339 -21.12 -11.69 3.33
N ASN A 340 -20.02 -10.95 3.09
CA ASN A 340 -18.80 -11.41 2.42
C ASN A 340 -19.05 -12.11 1.06
N LYS A 341 -19.98 -11.55 0.25
CA LYS A 341 -20.35 -12.09 -1.07
C LYS A 341 -20.00 -11.17 -2.23
N LEU A 342 -19.01 -10.30 -2.06
CA LEU A 342 -18.45 -9.50 -3.15
C LEU A 342 -17.52 -10.35 -4.00
N LYS A 343 -17.53 -10.08 -5.31
CA LYS A 343 -16.57 -10.67 -6.24
C LYS A 343 -15.29 -9.83 -6.26
N PRO A 344 -14.13 -10.42 -6.58
CA PRO A 344 -12.85 -9.67 -6.64
C PRO A 344 -12.88 -8.47 -7.57
N ASP A 345 -13.56 -8.56 -8.71
CA ASP A 345 -13.70 -7.47 -9.68
C ASP A 345 -14.58 -6.30 -9.20
N GLU A 346 -15.34 -6.50 -8.12
CA GLU A 346 -16.21 -5.48 -7.52
C GLU A 346 -15.50 -4.63 -6.46
N ILE A 347 -14.30 -5.02 -6.04
CA ILE A 347 -13.47 -4.28 -5.10
C ILE A 347 -12.21 -3.69 -5.75
N THR A 348 -12.02 -3.92 -7.04
CA THR A 348 -10.87 -3.44 -7.81
C THR A 348 -11.26 -2.41 -8.87
N GLY A 349 -10.28 -1.65 -9.38
CA GLY A 349 -10.47 -0.69 -10.46
C GLY A 349 -11.22 0.58 -10.05
N GLY A 350 -11.34 0.88 -8.75
CA GLY A 350 -11.83 2.16 -8.25
C GLY A 350 -10.87 3.30 -8.60
N THR A 351 -11.43 4.44 -9.03
CA THR A 351 -10.62 5.62 -9.42
C THR A 351 -10.74 6.78 -8.46
N PHE A 352 -11.78 6.77 -7.63
CA PHE A 352 -12.04 7.74 -6.57
C PHE A 352 -12.82 7.05 -5.44
N THR A 353 -12.63 7.46 -4.19
CA THR A 353 -13.32 6.85 -3.04
C THR A 353 -14.17 7.89 -2.28
N ILE A 354 -15.34 7.46 -1.84
CA ILE A 354 -16.18 8.22 -0.91
C ILE A 354 -16.27 7.44 0.40
N THR A 355 -16.04 8.12 1.53
CA THR A 355 -16.24 7.58 2.88
C THR A 355 -17.26 8.42 3.65
N ASN A 356 -18.10 7.77 4.46
CA ASN A 356 -19.17 8.46 5.20
C ASN A 356 -18.93 8.38 6.71
N PHE A 357 -18.42 9.46 7.28
CA PHE A 357 -18.22 9.63 8.73
C PHE A 357 -19.54 9.93 9.46
N GLY A 358 -20.54 10.48 8.74
CA GLY A 358 -21.82 10.89 9.31
C GLY A 358 -22.66 9.74 9.85
N SER A 359 -22.41 8.50 9.41
CA SER A 359 -23.06 7.30 9.96
C SER A 359 -22.77 7.09 11.44
N TYR A 360 -21.64 7.61 11.93
CA TYR A 360 -21.21 7.58 13.33
C TYR A 360 -21.33 8.94 14.02
N ASN A 361 -22.09 9.86 13.42
CA ASN A 361 -22.30 11.22 13.90
C ASN A 361 -21.03 12.10 13.98
N ASN A 362 -19.95 11.70 13.28
CA ASN A 362 -18.75 12.52 13.17
C ASN A 362 -18.99 13.68 12.20
N ILE A 363 -18.55 14.87 12.58
CA ILE A 363 -18.81 16.10 11.81
C ILE A 363 -17.91 16.23 10.59
N ALA A 364 -16.67 15.74 10.69
CA ALA A 364 -15.64 15.76 9.64
C ALA A 364 -14.61 14.69 9.93
N GLY A 365 -13.71 14.45 8.98
CA GLY A 365 -12.56 13.56 9.13
C GLY A 365 -11.51 13.83 8.07
N THR A 366 -10.30 13.32 8.27
CA THR A 366 -9.19 13.38 7.33
C THR A 366 -8.89 11.97 6.82
N PRO A 367 -9.61 11.49 5.77
CA PRO A 367 -9.44 10.13 5.30
C PRO A 367 -8.08 9.92 4.65
N ILE A 368 -7.54 8.70 4.77
CA ILE A 368 -6.33 8.30 4.06
C ILE A 368 -6.72 7.90 2.63
N ILE A 369 -5.92 8.32 1.66
CA ILE A 369 -6.14 8.03 0.24
C ILE A 369 -6.01 6.51 0.00
N ASN A 370 -6.97 5.96 -0.72
CA ASN A 370 -6.96 4.56 -1.14
C ASN A 370 -6.10 4.42 -2.41
N GLN A 371 -4.81 4.09 -2.26
CA GLN A 371 -3.90 3.93 -3.39
C GLN A 371 -4.42 2.90 -4.43
N PRO A 372 -4.16 3.10 -5.74
CA PRO A 372 -3.34 4.15 -6.37
C PRO A 372 -4.12 5.43 -6.71
N GLN A 373 -5.27 5.69 -6.10
CA GLN A 373 -6.05 6.91 -6.30
C GLN A 373 -5.30 8.13 -5.76
N ALA A 374 -5.61 9.32 -6.30
CA ALA A 374 -4.99 10.56 -5.85
C ALA A 374 -5.86 11.39 -4.89
N ALA A 375 -7.13 11.02 -4.67
CA ALA A 375 -8.02 11.73 -3.77
C ALA A 375 -9.14 10.84 -3.20
N ILE A 376 -9.68 11.25 -2.05
CA ILE A 376 -10.80 10.63 -1.34
C ILE A 376 -11.68 11.71 -0.72
N LEU A 377 -13.00 11.56 -0.85
CA LEU A 377 -13.99 12.46 -0.24
C LEU A 377 -14.59 11.83 1.01
N GLY A 378 -14.55 12.56 2.11
CA GLY A 378 -15.31 12.27 3.33
C GLY A 378 -16.58 13.11 3.44
N THR A 379 -17.69 12.48 3.83
CA THR A 379 -18.95 13.17 4.11
C THR A 379 -19.25 13.10 5.60
N GLY A 380 -19.42 14.27 6.24
CA GLY A 380 -19.74 14.39 7.66
C GLY A 380 -21.21 14.18 7.97
N ALA A 381 -21.55 14.22 9.26
CA ALA A 381 -22.93 14.14 9.72
C ALA A 381 -23.73 15.38 9.29
N VAL A 382 -24.95 15.15 8.83
CA VAL A 382 -25.92 16.23 8.59
C VAL A 382 -26.50 16.70 9.93
N ARG A 383 -26.30 17.98 10.27
CA ARG A 383 -26.68 18.54 11.56
C ARG A 383 -27.57 19.77 11.38
N LYS A 384 -28.60 19.92 12.22
CA LYS A 384 -29.34 21.17 12.34
C LYS A 384 -28.43 22.18 13.04
N THR A 385 -28.16 23.30 12.36
CA THR A 385 -27.25 24.36 12.83
C THR A 385 -27.92 25.72 12.57
N PRO A 386 -27.87 26.70 13.48
CA PRO A 386 -28.20 28.06 13.15
C PRO A 386 -27.22 28.60 12.12
N ALA A 387 -27.73 29.19 11.06
CA ALA A 387 -26.92 29.76 9.98
C ALA A 387 -27.54 31.12 9.57
N VAL A 388 -26.64 32.01 9.14
CA VAL A 388 -27.07 33.29 8.55
C VAL A 388 -27.56 33.03 7.14
N ILE A 389 -28.70 33.58 6.79
CA ILE A 389 -29.25 33.61 5.45
C ILE A 389 -29.31 35.06 5.00
N GLU A 390 -28.63 35.37 3.91
CA GLU A 390 -28.72 36.66 3.25
C GLU A 390 -30.07 36.77 2.53
N THR A 391 -30.82 37.80 2.84
CA THR A 391 -32.08 38.11 2.15
C THR A 391 -32.05 39.54 1.64
N PRO A 392 -32.92 39.91 0.68
CA PRO A 392 -33.01 41.30 0.20
C PRO A 392 -33.26 42.34 1.31
N ASP A 393 -33.90 41.90 2.41
CA ASP A 393 -34.23 42.76 3.56
C ASP A 393 -33.18 42.73 4.66
N GLY A 394 -32.03 42.06 4.44
CA GLY A 394 -30.93 41.90 5.39
C GLY A 394 -30.72 40.47 5.85
N ASP A 395 -29.74 40.26 6.72
CA ASP A 395 -29.36 38.97 7.24
C ASP A 395 -30.37 38.43 8.26
N MET A 396 -30.72 37.14 8.11
CA MET A 396 -31.61 36.44 9.03
C MET A 396 -30.94 35.17 9.57
N ILE A 397 -31.21 34.81 10.83
CA ILE A 397 -30.80 33.54 11.40
C ILE A 397 -31.89 32.49 11.14
N ALA A 398 -31.51 31.39 10.51
CA ALA A 398 -32.39 30.25 10.27
C ALA A 398 -31.76 28.94 10.67
N ILE A 399 -32.58 27.93 10.96
CA ILE A 399 -32.10 26.55 11.19
C ILE A 399 -31.91 25.90 9.84
N ARG A 400 -30.64 25.54 9.57
CA ARG A 400 -30.24 24.85 8.32
C ARG A 400 -29.68 23.47 8.64
N GLN A 401 -29.69 22.58 7.67
CA GLN A 401 -29.05 21.28 7.75
C GLN A 401 -27.69 21.37 7.05
N ILE A 402 -26.63 21.49 7.86
CA ILE A 402 -25.28 21.69 7.40
C ILE A 402 -24.51 20.37 7.52
N MET A 403 -23.70 20.05 6.53
CA MET A 403 -22.71 18.99 6.57
C MET A 403 -21.35 19.49 6.11
N ILE A 404 -20.28 18.88 6.63
CA ILE A 404 -18.92 19.17 6.19
C ILE A 404 -18.49 18.12 5.19
N LEU A 405 -17.96 18.58 4.06
CA LEU A 405 -17.25 17.78 3.09
C LEU A 405 -15.76 17.90 3.33
N SER A 406 -15.06 16.78 3.35
CA SER A 406 -13.62 16.70 3.55
C SER A 406 -12.96 16.04 2.33
N LEU A 407 -12.07 16.71 1.62
CA LEU A 407 -11.33 16.16 0.49
C LEU A 407 -9.86 16.00 0.89
N SER A 408 -9.39 14.75 1.05
CA SER A 408 -7.96 14.48 1.14
C SER A 408 -7.42 14.16 -0.24
N TYR A 409 -6.27 14.74 -0.58
CA TYR A 409 -5.66 14.61 -1.90
C TYR A 409 -4.13 14.56 -1.84
N ASP A 410 -3.55 13.98 -2.88
CA ASP A 410 -2.10 13.89 -3.08
C ASP A 410 -1.55 15.24 -3.59
N HIS A 411 -0.86 15.96 -2.70
CA HIS A 411 -0.39 17.32 -3.00
C HIS A 411 0.81 17.35 -3.95
N ARG A 412 1.31 16.20 -4.40
CA ARG A 412 2.32 16.16 -5.48
C ARG A 412 1.74 16.56 -6.82
N VAL A 413 0.42 16.32 -7.03
CA VAL A 413 -0.24 16.43 -8.35
C VAL A 413 -1.57 17.18 -8.31
N ILE A 414 -2.16 17.38 -7.12
CA ILE A 414 -3.38 18.15 -6.91
C ILE A 414 -3.04 19.31 -5.97
N ASP A 415 -3.19 20.53 -6.46
CA ASP A 415 -3.00 21.75 -5.68
C ASP A 415 -4.29 22.18 -4.96
N GLY A 416 -4.15 23.13 -4.02
CA GLY A 416 -5.27 23.66 -3.25
C GLY A 416 -6.33 24.37 -4.10
N ALA A 417 -5.96 24.98 -5.23
CA ALA A 417 -6.89 25.65 -6.13
C ALA A 417 -7.76 24.63 -6.87
N LEU A 418 -7.19 23.56 -7.40
CA LEU A 418 -7.92 22.48 -8.07
C LEU A 418 -8.83 21.75 -7.07
N ALA A 419 -8.28 21.39 -5.90
CA ALA A 419 -9.04 20.74 -4.83
C ALA A 419 -10.21 21.59 -4.35
N GLY A 420 -9.99 22.90 -4.16
CA GLY A 420 -11.04 23.85 -3.75
C GLY A 420 -12.14 24.01 -4.79
N LYS A 421 -11.79 24.10 -6.08
CA LYS A 421 -12.78 24.19 -7.17
C LYS A 421 -13.62 22.92 -7.26
N PHE A 422 -12.99 21.74 -7.19
CA PHE A 422 -13.69 20.47 -7.16
C PHE A 422 -14.63 20.36 -5.97
N LEU A 423 -14.15 20.65 -4.77
CA LEU A 423 -14.94 20.56 -3.55
C LEU A 423 -16.13 21.56 -3.57
N LYS A 424 -15.90 22.77 -4.07
CA LYS A 424 -16.96 23.76 -4.32
C LYS A 424 -17.99 23.24 -5.31
N LYS A 425 -17.59 22.59 -6.40
CA LYS A 425 -18.52 22.00 -7.38
C LYS A 425 -19.40 20.92 -6.76
N VAL A 426 -18.80 20.03 -5.93
CA VAL A 426 -19.58 19.02 -5.18
C VAL A 426 -20.58 19.70 -4.26
N LYS A 427 -20.16 20.70 -3.47
CA LYS A 427 -21.03 21.51 -2.63
C LYS A 427 -22.19 22.12 -3.41
N ASP A 428 -21.90 22.91 -4.45
CA ASP A 428 -22.89 23.61 -5.25
C ASP A 428 -23.91 22.62 -5.87
N THR A 429 -23.45 21.45 -6.29
CA THR A 429 -24.32 20.39 -6.81
C THR A 429 -25.26 19.84 -5.74
N LEU A 430 -24.79 19.65 -4.50
CA LEU A 430 -25.60 19.15 -3.39
C LEU A 430 -26.59 20.20 -2.88
N GLU A 431 -26.19 21.46 -2.80
CA GLU A 431 -27.04 22.55 -2.36
C GLU A 431 -28.20 22.84 -3.34
N ASN A 432 -27.93 22.69 -4.64
CA ASN A 432 -28.88 22.92 -5.73
C ASN A 432 -29.41 21.61 -6.34
N TYR A 433 -29.29 20.51 -5.61
CA TYR A 433 -29.69 19.20 -6.13
C TYR A 433 -31.14 19.17 -6.53
N SER A 434 -31.39 18.87 -7.79
CA SER A 434 -32.70 18.59 -8.34
C SER A 434 -32.57 17.31 -9.18
N SER A 435 -33.36 16.30 -8.85
CA SER A 435 -33.50 15.09 -9.67
C SER A 435 -34.97 14.85 -9.89
N GLU A 436 -35.38 14.71 -11.13
CA GLU A 436 -36.69 14.14 -11.45
C GLU A 436 -36.59 12.64 -11.07
N ILE A 437 -37.53 12.22 -10.21
CA ILE A 437 -37.74 10.79 -9.96
C ILE A 437 -38.59 10.32 -11.14
N ALA A 438 -37.95 9.52 -12.02
CA ALA A 438 -38.62 8.94 -13.17
C ALA A 438 -39.78 8.02 -12.74
#